data_e9928c2d1a183cc1794c08d22f8e041c
#
_entry.id   e9928c2d1a183cc1794c08d22f8e041c
#
_cell.length_a   1.000
_cell.length_b   1.000
_cell.length_c   1.000
_cell.angle_alpha   90.00
_cell.angle_beta   90.00
_cell.angle_gamma   90.00
#
_symmetry.space_group_name_H-M   'P 1'
#
loop_
_entity.id
_entity.type
_entity.pdbx_description
1 polymer ?
#
loop_
_entity_poly.entity_id
_entity_poly.type
_entity_poly.pdbx_seq_one_letter_code
_entity_poly.pdbx_strand_id
1 'polypeptide(L)'
;ADAYFQSRGAESRLGAWASQQSQDLPDRATLDAAFNAVRAQYGDDHIPRPPHWSGRRIAPLRIEFWQDGAHRLHDRLVYERATLEAAWTTRRLYP
;
A
#
# COMPACT_ATOMS: atom_id res chain seq x y z
N ALA A 1 -3.06 -7.47 9.90
CA ALA A 1 -3.89 -6.73 8.93
C ALA A 1 -4.94 -5.86 9.64
N ASP A 2 -5.63 -6.37 10.68
CA ASP A 2 -6.71 -5.65 11.33
C ASP A 2 -6.26 -4.33 11.98
N ALA A 3 -5.16 -4.36 12.74
CA ALA A 3 -4.63 -3.15 13.38
C ALA A 3 -4.27 -2.06 12.35
N TYR A 4 -3.65 -2.44 11.24
CA TYR A 4 -3.34 -1.50 10.18
C TYR A 4 -4.61 -0.99 9.48
N PHE A 5 -5.59 -1.86 9.22
CA PHE A 5 -6.87 -1.44 8.66
C PHE A 5 -7.55 -0.40 9.54
N GLN A 6 -7.59 -0.63 10.85
CA GLN A 6 -8.21 0.31 11.81
C GLN A 6 -7.47 1.64 11.94
N SER A 7 -6.18 1.69 11.63
CA SER A 7 -5.41 2.94 11.64
C SER A 7 -5.72 3.87 10.47
N ARG A 8 -6.42 3.38 9.44
CA ARG A 8 -6.80 4.18 8.27
C ARG A 8 -8.00 5.06 8.57
N GLY A 9 -8.10 6.21 7.91
CA GLY A 9 -9.28 7.07 8.01
C GLY A 9 -10.58 6.35 7.62
N ALA A 10 -11.69 6.75 8.21
CA ALA A 10 -12.99 6.11 8.02
C ALA A 10 -13.38 5.97 6.54
N GLU A 11 -13.21 7.03 5.75
CA GLU A 11 -13.54 7.01 4.32
C GLU A 11 -12.71 6.00 3.53
N SER A 12 -11.43 5.85 3.88
CA SER A 12 -10.58 4.83 3.26
C SER A 12 -11.01 3.41 3.64
N ARG A 13 -11.51 3.21 4.85
CA ARG A 13 -12.06 1.92 5.31
C ARG A 13 -13.37 1.60 4.61
N LEU A 14 -14.26 2.58 4.46
CA LEU A 14 -15.49 2.43 3.67
C LEU A 14 -15.20 2.13 2.20
N GLY A 15 -14.23 2.83 1.61
CA GLY A 15 -13.80 2.58 0.24
C GLY A 15 -13.27 1.17 0.01
N ALA A 16 -12.62 0.57 1.00
CA ALA A 16 -12.16 -0.81 0.91
C ALA A 16 -13.31 -1.83 0.80
N TRP A 17 -14.46 -1.55 1.38
CA TRP A 17 -15.68 -2.35 1.22
C TRP A 17 -16.35 -2.09 -0.12
N ALA A 18 -16.45 -0.83 -0.52
CA ALA A 18 -17.17 -0.43 -1.74
C ALA A 18 -16.44 -0.82 -3.03
N SER A 19 -15.11 -0.88 -2.99
CA SER A 19 -14.30 -1.14 -4.17
C SER A 19 -14.05 -2.63 -4.38
N GLN A 20 -14.40 -3.11 -5.55
CA GLN A 20 -13.97 -4.42 -6.06
C GLN A 20 -12.72 -4.20 -6.93
N GLN A 21 -11.60 -3.97 -6.29
CA GLN A 21 -10.35 -3.54 -6.94
C GLN A 21 -10.04 -4.33 -8.21
N SER A 22 -9.79 -3.61 -9.30
CA SER A 22 -9.44 -4.13 -10.62
C SER A 22 -10.54 -4.88 -11.36
N GLN A 23 -11.77 -4.92 -10.85
CA GLN A 23 -12.93 -5.39 -11.59
C GLN A 23 -13.50 -4.26 -12.45
N ASP A 24 -14.27 -4.63 -13.47
CA ASP A 24 -14.91 -3.65 -14.34
C ASP A 24 -15.92 -2.80 -13.55
N LEU A 25 -15.82 -1.49 -13.71
CA LEU A 25 -16.74 -0.52 -13.13
C LEU A 25 -17.53 0.13 -14.26
N PRO A 26 -18.86 -0.07 -14.33
CA PRO A 26 -19.68 0.46 -15.42
C PRO A 26 -19.66 1.99 -15.52
N ASP A 27 -19.71 2.67 -14.34
CA ASP A 27 -19.69 4.13 -14.24
C ASP A 27 -19.32 4.58 -12.82
N ARG A 28 -19.04 5.84 -12.66
CA ARG A 28 -18.70 6.42 -11.36
C ARG A 28 -19.86 6.36 -10.37
N ALA A 29 -21.10 6.54 -10.85
CA ALA A 29 -22.28 6.50 -9.99
C ALA A 29 -22.45 5.16 -9.28
N THR A 30 -22.08 4.06 -9.92
CA THR A 30 -22.08 2.72 -9.31
C THR A 30 -21.16 2.65 -8.10
N LEU A 31 -19.94 3.20 -8.21
CA LEU A 31 -19.00 3.24 -7.09
C LEU A 31 -19.51 4.15 -5.96
N ASP A 32 -20.03 5.32 -6.30
CA ASP A 32 -20.55 6.27 -5.30
C ASP A 32 -21.74 5.67 -4.55
N ALA A 33 -22.63 4.97 -5.23
CA ALA A 33 -23.76 4.27 -4.61
C ALA A 33 -23.29 3.14 -3.69
N ALA A 34 -22.30 2.36 -4.09
CA ALA A 34 -21.71 1.31 -3.25
C ALA A 34 -21.05 1.90 -1.99
N PHE A 35 -20.34 3.00 -2.12
CA PHE A 35 -19.71 3.70 -1.00
C PHE A 35 -20.76 4.21 0.00
N ASN A 36 -21.83 4.84 -0.49
CA ASN A 36 -22.92 5.35 0.35
C ASN A 36 -23.66 4.21 1.05
N ALA A 37 -23.86 3.07 0.40
CA ALA A 37 -24.49 1.90 0.99
C ALA A 37 -23.64 1.33 2.14
N VAL A 38 -22.33 1.25 1.98
CA VAL A 38 -21.41 0.79 3.03
C VAL A 38 -21.43 1.76 4.22
N ARG A 39 -21.41 3.07 3.96
CA ARG A 39 -21.53 4.08 5.02
C ARG A 39 -22.84 3.96 5.78
N ALA A 40 -23.94 3.73 5.10
CA ALA A 40 -25.24 3.52 5.75
C ALA A 40 -25.25 2.27 6.64
N GLN A 41 -24.51 1.23 6.26
CA GLN A 41 -24.43 -0.01 7.02
C GLN A 41 -23.54 0.09 8.25
N TYR A 42 -22.35 0.69 8.15
CA TYR A 42 -21.33 0.68 9.20
C TYR A 42 -21.14 2.03 9.91
N GLY A 43 -21.57 3.14 9.32
CA GLY A 43 -21.22 4.48 9.81
C GLY A 43 -19.72 4.76 9.64
N ASP A 44 -19.18 5.61 10.52
CA ASP A 44 -17.78 6.02 10.46
C ASP A 44 -16.89 5.41 11.55
N ASP A 45 -17.46 4.76 12.56
CA ASP A 45 -16.74 4.36 13.77
C ASP A 45 -16.31 2.89 13.78
N HIS A 46 -17.23 1.98 13.52
CA HIS A 46 -17.01 0.55 13.65
C HIS A 46 -17.02 -0.16 12.29
N ILE A 47 -16.07 0.19 11.41
CA ILE A 47 -15.97 -0.41 10.09
C ILE A 47 -15.01 -1.60 10.20
N PRO A 48 -15.50 -2.85 10.09
CA PRO A 48 -14.64 -4.03 10.13
C PRO A 48 -13.80 -4.14 8.86
N ARG A 49 -12.71 -4.87 8.93
CA ARG A 49 -11.90 -5.17 7.75
C ARG A 49 -12.65 -6.13 6.82
N PRO A 50 -12.83 -5.82 5.53
CA PRO A 50 -13.43 -6.77 4.60
C PRO A 50 -12.55 -8.03 4.44
N PRO A 51 -13.15 -9.20 4.23
CA PRO A 51 -12.40 -10.46 4.11
C PRO A 51 -11.35 -10.47 3.01
N HIS A 52 -11.63 -9.78 1.90
CA HIS A 52 -10.74 -9.68 0.75
C HIS A 52 -9.57 -8.69 0.95
N TRP A 53 -9.64 -7.84 1.98
CA TRP A 53 -8.61 -6.85 2.25
C TRP A 53 -7.48 -7.46 3.08
N SER A 54 -6.30 -7.55 2.51
CA SER A 54 -5.13 -8.11 3.14
C SER A 54 -3.88 -7.31 2.75
N GLY A 55 -2.77 -7.62 3.39
CA GLY A 55 -1.49 -7.01 3.10
C GLY A 55 -0.35 -7.99 3.27
N ARG A 56 0.79 -7.63 2.74
CA ARG A 56 2.05 -8.36 2.89
C ARG A 56 3.06 -7.48 3.57
N ARG A 57 3.84 -8.05 4.46
CA ARG A 57 5.04 -7.39 4.99
C ARG A 57 6.24 -7.89 4.21
N ILE A 58 7.00 -6.96 3.65
CA ILE A 58 8.26 -7.27 2.97
C ILE A 58 9.38 -7.07 3.99
N ALA A 59 10.22 -8.08 4.17
CA ALA A 59 11.42 -8.03 4.98
C ALA A 59 12.64 -8.12 4.05
N PRO A 60 13.21 -6.98 3.63
CA PRO A 60 14.22 -6.98 2.59
C PRO A 60 15.58 -7.37 3.10
N LEU A 61 16.36 -8.03 2.23
CA LEU A 61 17.80 -8.23 2.41
C LEU A 61 18.62 -7.27 1.53
N ARG A 62 17.98 -6.69 0.53
CA ARG A 62 18.59 -5.72 -0.38
C ARG A 62 17.57 -4.67 -0.76
N ILE A 63 17.95 -3.40 -0.68
CA ILE A 63 17.16 -2.25 -1.13
C ILE A 63 18.06 -1.37 -1.99
N GLU A 64 17.59 -1.01 -3.17
CA GLU A 64 18.26 -0.01 -4.01
C GLU A 64 17.45 1.28 -4.04
N PHE A 65 18.09 2.38 -3.72
CA PHE A 65 17.58 3.73 -3.91
C PHE A 65 18.17 4.31 -5.19
N TRP A 66 17.30 4.66 -6.10
CA TRP A 66 17.67 5.18 -7.40
C TRP A 66 17.16 6.63 -7.54
N GLN A 67 18.00 7.51 -8.03
CA GLN A 67 17.65 8.89 -8.32
C GLN A 67 18.12 9.27 -9.72
N ASP A 68 17.23 9.93 -10.48
CA ASP A 68 17.55 10.38 -11.82
C ASP A 68 18.68 11.41 -11.82
N GLY A 69 19.64 11.23 -12.69
CA GLY A 69 20.77 12.13 -12.93
C GLY A 69 20.84 12.55 -14.39
N ALA A 70 21.37 13.75 -14.64
CA ALA A 70 21.58 14.25 -16.00
C ALA A 70 22.47 13.30 -16.80
N HIS A 71 22.17 13.19 -18.11
CA HIS A 71 22.93 12.37 -19.05
C HIS A 71 22.97 10.87 -18.70
N ARG A 72 21.90 10.37 -18.03
CA ARG A 72 21.80 8.99 -17.53
C ARG A 72 22.84 8.63 -16.46
N LEU A 73 23.49 9.63 -15.88
CA LEU A 73 24.44 9.44 -14.77
C LEU A 73 23.66 9.41 -13.46
N HIS A 74 22.86 8.35 -13.29
CA HIS A 74 21.96 8.19 -12.17
C HIS A 74 22.71 7.84 -10.88
N ASP A 75 22.20 8.34 -9.74
CA ASP A 75 22.66 7.91 -8.43
C ASP A 75 21.99 6.58 -8.05
N ARG A 76 22.80 5.62 -7.66
CA ARG A 76 22.34 4.31 -7.21
C ARG A 76 22.98 3.98 -5.87
N LEU A 77 22.18 3.90 -4.83
CA LEU A 77 22.63 3.56 -3.48
C LEU A 77 21.99 2.24 -3.04
N VAL A 78 22.79 1.26 -2.70
CA VAL A 78 22.34 -0.06 -2.30
C VAL A 78 22.60 -0.27 -0.81
N TYR A 79 21.57 -0.74 -0.11
CA TYR A 79 21.63 -1.27 1.24
C TYR A 79 21.52 -2.79 1.17
N GLU A 80 22.44 -3.49 1.79
CA GLU A 80 22.45 -4.97 1.81
C GLU A 80 22.71 -5.48 3.21
N ARG A 81 22.18 -6.66 3.51
CA ARG A 81 22.46 -7.43 4.71
C ARG A 81 22.31 -8.92 4.42
N ALA A 82 23.12 -9.74 5.11
CA ALA A 82 23.11 -11.18 4.89
C ALA A 82 21.88 -11.86 5.50
N THR A 83 21.38 -11.34 6.62
CA THR A 83 20.21 -11.84 7.36
C THR A 83 19.35 -10.68 7.84
N LEU A 84 18.12 -10.97 8.27
CA LEU A 84 17.19 -9.95 8.77
C LEU A 84 17.70 -9.27 10.05
N GLU A 85 18.53 -9.93 10.82
CA GLU A 85 19.11 -9.42 12.08
C GLU A 85 20.45 -8.72 11.88
N ALA A 86 21.09 -8.89 10.72
CA ALA A 86 22.39 -8.28 10.42
C ALA A 86 22.27 -6.77 10.20
N ALA A 87 23.33 -6.05 10.53
CA ALA A 87 23.43 -4.62 10.21
C ALA A 87 23.48 -4.39 8.70
N TRP A 88 22.91 -3.28 8.27
CA TRP A 88 22.96 -2.86 6.88
C TRP A 88 24.38 -2.39 6.52
N THR A 89 24.84 -2.81 5.35
CA THR A 89 25.99 -2.23 4.67
C THR A 89 25.51 -1.47 3.43
N THR A 90 26.24 -0.44 3.06
CA THR A 90 25.87 0.43 1.94
C THR A 90 26.99 0.51 0.91
N ARG A 91 26.62 0.63 -0.34
CA ARG A 91 27.54 0.89 -1.45
C ARG A 91 26.84 1.61 -2.59
N ARG A 92 27.59 2.33 -3.39
CA ARG A 92 27.10 2.93 -4.61
C ARG A 92 27.37 2.03 -5.79
N LEU A 93 26.46 2.05 -6.77
CA LEU A 93 26.66 1.37 -8.05
C LEU A 93 26.83 2.39 -9.18
N TYR A 94 27.57 2.00 -10.19
CA TYR A 94 27.55 2.74 -11.44
C TYR A 94 26.16 2.69 -12.07
N PRO A 95 25.72 3.79 -12.73
CA PRO A 95 24.44 3.83 -13.44
C PRO A 95 24.41 2.92 -14.67
#